data_127e004a7288a522a56aa1ca530b8e98
#
_entry.id   127e004a7288a522a56aa1ca530b8e98
#
_cell.length_a   1.000
_cell.length_b   1.000
_cell.length_c   1.000
_cell.angle_alpha   90.00
_cell.angle_beta   90.00
_cell.angle_gamma   90.00
#
_symmetry.space_group_name_H-M   'P 1'
#
loop_
_entity.id
_entity.type
_entity.pdbx_description
1 polymer ?
#
loop_
_entity_poly.entity_id
_entity_poly.type
_entity_poly.pdbx_seq_one_letter_code
_entity_poly.pdbx_strand_id
1 'polypeptide(L)'
;MTLAIRRVTARTGAIRLGALLLLTVGTVRAQSNDAKPNTRLPKVLLIATGGTIAGVQDAPGSLGSYRAGTLTAEQIIASVPELSKHAQIETEQFSNVPSTSITPAQWLALSKRIEKVLKDRDDLSGVVVTHGTDRLEETAFFLYLTVRSDKPVVVVGAQRPATGISPDGPINLLSAVRVAADRQAVGKGVMVVMDDRILSAREVRKLYQRTGGFSGGEMGMLGVVGGNGPDFLFAPVRRHGEDSEFDMRKVDSLPRVELEYSYPGGTGPRFDGQPAGVAVASNGMTRAESEVYTALRRAGVVVVTVFAYGDNMSAARDPDAPRAEPRATPARTDSTAAAGDSTRTPTLPPAPPMVTAQHLTPAKARILLMLALTRTNNPVEIQRYFLRY
;
A
#
# COMPACT_ATOMS: atom_id res chain seq x y z
N MET A 1 -5.45 -70.26 -2.10
CA MET A 1 -4.91 -70.48 -3.44
C MET A 1 -3.48 -69.97 -3.43
N THR A 2 -2.56 -70.91 -3.41
CA THR A 2 -1.13 -70.82 -3.10
C THR A 2 -0.35 -70.50 -4.37
N LEU A 3 0.54 -69.54 -4.35
CA LEU A 3 1.50 -69.34 -5.46
C LEU A 3 2.92 -69.16 -4.94
N ALA A 4 3.77 -69.95 -5.56
CA ALA A 4 5.10 -70.39 -5.17
C ALA A 4 6.19 -69.31 -5.44
N ILE A 5 7.19 -69.36 -4.53
CA ILE A 5 8.47 -68.64 -4.62
C ILE A 5 9.42 -69.46 -5.50
N ARG A 6 10.00 -68.89 -6.56
CA ARG A 6 11.18 -69.42 -7.25
C ARG A 6 12.44 -68.70 -6.81
N ARG A 7 13.33 -69.48 -6.20
CA ARG A 7 14.74 -69.14 -5.95
C ARG A 7 15.55 -69.33 -7.23
N VAL A 8 16.34 -68.27 -7.56
CA VAL A 8 17.44 -68.47 -8.54
C VAL A 8 18.76 -68.27 -7.82
N THR A 9 19.56 -69.25 -7.90
CA THR A 9 20.92 -69.40 -7.33
C THR A 9 21.92 -68.70 -8.27
N ALA A 10 22.76 -67.81 -7.74
CA ALA A 10 23.87 -67.18 -8.43
C ALA A 10 25.14 -68.07 -8.31
N ARG A 11 25.87 -68.14 -9.41
CA ARG A 11 27.22 -68.71 -9.46
C ARG A 11 28.28 -67.63 -9.36
N THR A 12 29.24 -67.89 -8.48
CA THR A 12 30.43 -67.09 -8.20
C THR A 12 31.39 -67.03 -9.37
N GLY A 13 31.93 -65.88 -9.63
CA GLY A 13 33.16 -65.70 -10.43
C GLY A 13 33.97 -64.54 -9.83
N ALA A 14 35.10 -64.93 -9.24
CA ALA A 14 36.05 -64.00 -8.65
C ALA A 14 37.01 -63.47 -9.70
N ILE A 15 37.11 -62.16 -9.82
CA ILE A 15 38.28 -61.50 -10.44
C ILE A 15 38.79 -60.42 -9.46
N ARG A 16 39.99 -60.62 -8.98
CA ARG A 16 40.78 -59.70 -8.17
C ARG A 16 41.43 -58.70 -9.11
N LEU A 17 41.13 -57.45 -8.94
CA LEU A 17 41.99 -56.35 -9.43
C LEU A 17 42.07 -55.30 -8.31
N GLY A 18 43.25 -55.19 -7.71
CA GLY A 18 43.52 -54.20 -6.70
C GLY A 18 43.70 -52.82 -7.33
N ALA A 19 42.96 -51.86 -6.86
CA ALA A 19 43.25 -50.44 -7.04
C ALA A 19 43.19 -49.81 -5.66
N LEU A 20 44.37 -49.42 -5.16
CA LEU A 20 44.57 -48.68 -3.92
C LEU A 20 44.11 -47.24 -4.16
N LEU A 21 42.90 -46.90 -3.75
CA LEU A 21 42.41 -45.52 -3.79
C LEU A 21 42.73 -44.86 -2.44
N LEU A 22 43.76 -44.00 -2.42
CA LEU A 22 44.07 -43.12 -1.31
C LEU A 22 42.93 -42.06 -1.20
N LEU A 23 42.00 -42.27 -0.26
CA LEU A 23 41.02 -41.28 0.16
C LEU A 23 41.74 -40.24 1.02
N THR A 24 42.15 -39.15 0.41
CA THR A 24 42.46 -37.90 1.16
C THR A 24 41.18 -37.36 1.72
N VAL A 25 40.92 -37.61 2.98
CA VAL A 25 39.85 -36.91 3.74
C VAL A 25 40.30 -35.49 3.93
N GLY A 26 39.92 -34.60 2.98
CA GLY A 26 39.99 -33.19 3.16
C GLY A 26 39.01 -32.80 4.28
N THR A 27 39.53 -32.44 5.44
CA THR A 27 38.74 -31.78 6.50
C THR A 27 38.24 -30.46 5.96
N VAL A 28 36.98 -30.45 5.48
CA VAL A 28 36.26 -29.17 5.25
C VAL A 28 36.08 -28.56 6.63
N ARG A 29 36.98 -27.63 6.94
CA ARG A 29 36.85 -26.78 8.12
C ARG A 29 35.68 -25.86 7.80
N ALA A 30 34.48 -26.15 8.30
CA ALA A 30 33.39 -25.25 8.34
C ALA A 30 33.91 -24.01 9.10
N GLN A 31 34.14 -22.91 8.39
CA GLN A 31 34.29 -21.61 9.01
C GLN A 31 32.94 -21.29 9.64
N SER A 32 32.80 -21.56 10.92
CA SER A 32 31.76 -20.97 11.73
C SER A 32 32.04 -19.45 11.67
N ASN A 33 31.21 -18.75 10.92
CA ASN A 33 31.10 -17.30 11.04
C ASN A 33 30.48 -17.03 12.42
N ASP A 34 31.26 -17.19 13.47
CA ASP A 34 30.96 -16.72 14.82
C ASP A 34 31.13 -15.17 14.84
N ALA A 35 30.39 -14.47 14.00
CA ALA A 35 30.06 -13.09 14.27
C ALA A 35 29.20 -13.13 15.55
N LYS A 36 29.82 -12.82 16.70
CA LYS A 36 29.10 -12.60 17.95
C LYS A 36 27.85 -11.77 17.62
N PRO A 37 26.66 -12.23 17.98
CA PRO A 37 25.46 -11.46 17.72
C PRO A 37 25.67 -10.08 18.35
N ASN A 38 25.47 -9.04 17.55
CA ASN A 38 25.55 -7.68 18.03
C ASN A 38 24.49 -7.55 19.14
N THR A 39 24.93 -7.55 20.39
CA THR A 39 24.06 -7.58 21.58
C THR A 39 23.28 -6.29 21.78
N ARG A 40 23.42 -5.32 20.88
CA ARG A 40 22.72 -4.05 20.91
C ARG A 40 21.37 -4.22 20.20
N LEU A 41 20.28 -3.98 20.94
CA LEU A 41 18.93 -3.99 20.37
C LEU A 41 18.83 -2.99 19.20
N PRO A 42 18.05 -3.33 18.14
CA PRO A 42 17.78 -2.41 17.04
C PRO A 42 17.10 -1.13 17.56
N LYS A 43 17.35 0.00 16.91
CA LYS A 43 16.69 1.27 17.25
C LYS A 43 15.51 1.51 16.32
N VAL A 44 14.37 1.88 16.89
CA VAL A 44 13.14 2.21 16.19
C VAL A 44 12.67 3.59 16.63
N LEU A 45 12.34 4.45 15.67
CA LEU A 45 11.68 5.72 15.96
C LEU A 45 10.16 5.52 15.88
N LEU A 46 9.45 5.85 16.94
CA LEU A 46 8.01 5.93 16.96
C LEU A 46 7.56 7.38 16.75
N ILE A 47 6.80 7.62 15.68
CA ILE A 47 6.18 8.91 15.39
C ILE A 47 4.69 8.79 15.68
N ALA A 48 4.19 9.55 16.66
CA ALA A 48 2.80 9.52 17.05
C ALA A 48 1.99 10.61 16.34
N THR A 49 0.86 10.23 15.71
CA THR A 49 -0.05 11.17 15.04
C THR A 49 -1.41 11.30 15.75
N GLY A 50 -1.69 10.46 16.76
CA GLY A 50 -2.94 10.42 17.50
C GLY A 50 -3.79 9.19 17.18
N GLY A 51 -5.10 9.36 17.06
CA GLY A 51 -6.05 8.29 16.76
C GLY A 51 -6.49 7.48 17.98
N THR A 52 -7.20 6.38 17.71
CA THR A 52 -7.79 5.50 18.74
C THR A 52 -6.75 4.80 19.60
N ILE A 53 -5.59 4.46 19.05
CA ILE A 53 -4.48 3.85 19.79
C ILE A 53 -3.98 4.73 20.94
N ALA A 54 -4.15 6.06 20.79
CA ALA A 54 -3.89 7.07 21.81
C ALA A 54 -5.19 7.57 22.47
N GLY A 55 -6.29 6.84 22.31
CA GLY A 55 -7.61 7.26 22.76
C GLY A 55 -7.88 6.89 24.21
N VAL A 56 -8.59 7.79 24.92
CA VAL A 56 -9.03 7.60 26.30
C VAL A 56 -10.54 7.68 26.37
N GLN A 57 -11.18 6.69 27.01
CA GLN A 57 -12.61 6.66 27.23
C GLN A 57 -13.07 7.87 28.08
N ASP A 58 -14.26 8.40 27.79
CA ASP A 58 -14.85 9.51 28.57
C ASP A 58 -15.26 9.06 29.94
N ALA A 59 -15.68 7.80 30.12
CA ALA A 59 -15.98 7.17 31.38
C ALA A 59 -15.61 5.68 31.34
N PRO A 60 -15.24 5.07 32.49
CA PRO A 60 -14.98 3.63 32.57
C PRO A 60 -16.18 2.81 32.05
N GLY A 61 -15.90 1.83 31.14
CA GLY A 61 -16.93 0.98 30.56
C GLY A 61 -17.69 1.59 29.37
N SER A 62 -17.42 2.83 28.97
CA SER A 62 -17.96 3.42 27.75
C SER A 62 -17.40 2.71 26.52
N LEU A 63 -18.25 2.01 25.74
CA LEU A 63 -17.81 1.24 24.57
C LEU A 63 -17.71 2.09 23.31
N GLY A 64 -18.42 3.20 23.20
CA GLY A 64 -18.54 4.01 21.99
C GLY A 64 -18.06 5.46 22.11
N SER A 65 -17.82 5.95 23.34
CA SER A 65 -17.40 7.34 23.55
C SER A 65 -15.98 7.39 24.11
N TYR A 66 -15.08 8.01 23.34
CA TYR A 66 -13.69 8.22 23.74
C TYR A 66 -13.12 9.43 22.98
N ARG A 67 -12.11 10.03 23.56
CA ARG A 67 -11.32 11.11 22.93
C ARG A 67 -10.09 10.50 22.27
N ALA A 68 -10.07 10.53 20.93
CA ALA A 68 -8.91 10.09 20.16
C ALA A 68 -7.72 11.04 20.37
N GLY A 69 -6.50 10.52 20.32
CA GLY A 69 -5.30 11.32 20.41
C GLY A 69 -5.07 11.98 21.76
N THR A 70 -5.47 11.36 22.86
CA THR A 70 -5.28 11.93 24.21
C THR A 70 -3.91 11.58 24.80
N LEU A 71 -3.41 10.37 24.56
CA LEU A 71 -2.11 9.93 25.08
C LEU A 71 -0.96 10.45 24.21
N THR A 72 0.15 10.82 24.85
CA THR A 72 1.40 11.17 24.15
C THR A 72 2.14 9.91 23.67
N ALA A 73 3.14 10.11 22.82
CA ALA A 73 4.01 9.02 22.34
C ALA A 73 4.64 8.25 23.49
N GLU A 74 5.15 8.96 24.51
CA GLU A 74 5.79 8.39 25.69
C GLU A 74 4.79 7.57 26.52
N GLN A 75 3.57 8.06 26.68
CA GLN A 75 2.51 7.35 27.42
C GLN A 75 2.08 6.07 26.70
N ILE A 76 2.03 6.09 25.38
CA ILE A 76 1.73 4.90 24.57
C ILE A 76 2.84 3.85 24.76
N ILE A 77 4.13 4.24 24.67
CA ILE A 77 5.26 3.34 24.91
C ILE A 77 5.25 2.79 26.33
N ALA A 78 5.02 3.64 27.35
CA ALA A 78 4.97 3.23 28.74
C ALA A 78 3.86 2.21 29.03
N SER A 79 2.79 2.18 28.24
CA SER A 79 1.71 1.20 28.37
C SER A 79 2.08 -0.22 27.87
N VAL A 80 3.25 -0.39 27.19
CA VAL A 80 3.71 -1.67 26.63
C VAL A 80 5.18 -1.91 26.99
N PRO A 81 5.51 -2.23 28.25
CA PRO A 81 6.90 -2.38 28.73
C PRO A 81 7.67 -3.48 28.00
N GLU A 82 6.99 -4.45 27.40
CA GLU A 82 7.57 -5.53 26.60
C GLU A 82 8.36 -5.03 25.38
N LEU A 83 8.05 -3.85 24.87
CA LEU A 83 8.74 -3.23 23.75
C LEU A 83 10.26 -3.13 23.97
N SER A 84 10.68 -2.87 25.22
CA SER A 84 12.09 -2.75 25.60
C SER A 84 12.91 -4.03 25.39
N LYS A 85 12.26 -5.18 25.25
CA LYS A 85 12.90 -6.47 24.94
C LYS A 85 13.23 -6.63 23.46
N HIS A 86 12.62 -5.83 22.59
CA HIS A 86 12.71 -5.98 21.13
C HIS A 86 13.44 -4.85 20.44
N ALA A 87 13.36 -3.62 20.97
CA ALA A 87 14.01 -2.45 20.39
C ALA A 87 14.33 -1.37 21.42
N GLN A 88 15.31 -0.53 21.11
CA GLN A 88 15.49 0.78 21.73
C GLN A 88 14.57 1.75 21.01
N ILE A 89 13.57 2.29 21.70
CA ILE A 89 12.54 3.14 21.08
C ILE A 89 12.80 4.60 21.42
N GLU A 90 12.93 5.41 20.38
CA GLU A 90 12.87 6.86 20.45
C GLU A 90 11.46 7.32 20.06
N THR A 91 10.96 8.40 20.65
CA THR A 91 9.62 8.91 20.40
C THR A 91 9.62 10.29 19.78
N GLU A 92 8.64 10.56 18.95
CA GLU A 92 8.36 11.88 18.39
C GLU A 92 6.85 12.09 18.31
N GLN A 93 6.35 13.21 18.88
CA GLN A 93 4.95 13.60 18.72
C GLN A 93 4.83 14.50 17.50
N PHE A 94 4.27 13.97 16.41
CA PHE A 94 4.03 14.71 15.18
C PHE A 94 2.72 15.50 15.23
N SER A 95 1.66 14.85 15.68
CA SER A 95 0.34 15.44 15.90
C SER A 95 -0.43 14.62 16.94
N ASN A 96 -1.60 15.11 17.36
CA ASN A 96 -2.43 14.39 18.33
C ASN A 96 -3.92 14.57 18.00
N VAL A 97 -4.30 14.16 16.78
CA VAL A 97 -5.63 14.39 16.22
C VAL A 97 -6.31 13.08 15.80
N PRO A 98 -7.62 13.05 15.69
CA PRO A 98 -8.30 11.95 15.00
C PRO A 98 -7.86 11.92 13.52
N SER A 99 -7.76 10.72 12.94
CA SER A 99 -7.28 10.58 11.55
C SER A 99 -8.14 11.29 10.51
N THR A 100 -9.40 11.54 10.82
CA THR A 100 -10.31 12.33 9.96
C THR A 100 -9.90 13.80 9.83
N SER A 101 -9.06 14.30 10.73
CA SER A 101 -8.50 15.67 10.70
C SER A 101 -7.14 15.76 10.04
N ILE A 102 -6.55 14.63 9.61
CA ILE A 102 -5.29 14.64 8.86
C ILE A 102 -5.52 15.23 7.45
N THR A 103 -4.70 16.20 7.10
CA THR A 103 -4.77 16.92 5.82
C THR A 103 -3.67 16.47 4.85
N PRO A 104 -3.82 16.72 3.53
CA PRO A 104 -2.74 16.51 2.57
C PRO A 104 -1.44 17.23 2.90
N ALA A 105 -1.51 18.41 3.51
CA ALA A 105 -0.33 19.15 3.99
C ALA A 105 0.39 18.40 5.12
N GLN A 106 -0.35 17.76 6.03
CA GLN A 106 0.23 16.92 7.08
C GLN A 106 0.81 15.62 6.51
N TRP A 107 0.19 15.00 5.50
CA TRP A 107 0.80 13.87 4.79
C TRP A 107 2.16 14.25 4.19
N LEU A 108 2.23 15.40 3.51
CA LEU A 108 3.47 15.90 2.91
C LEU A 108 4.54 16.15 3.98
N ALA A 109 4.17 16.80 5.09
CA ALA A 109 5.09 17.06 6.20
C ALA A 109 5.60 15.78 6.86
N LEU A 110 4.70 14.80 7.10
CA LEU A 110 5.04 13.51 7.69
C LEU A 110 5.98 12.71 6.78
N SER A 111 5.71 12.66 5.48
CA SER A 111 6.57 11.99 4.51
C SER A 111 7.97 12.60 4.48
N LYS A 112 8.08 13.92 4.37
CA LYS A 112 9.37 14.64 4.41
C LYS A 112 10.12 14.37 5.72
N ARG A 113 9.40 14.34 6.84
CA ARG A 113 10.01 14.07 8.16
C ARG A 113 10.58 12.66 8.23
N ILE A 114 9.80 11.64 7.81
CA ILE A 114 10.24 10.24 7.81
C ILE A 114 11.44 10.07 6.88
N GLU A 115 11.37 10.56 5.64
CA GLU A 115 12.47 10.45 4.68
C GLU A 115 13.75 11.10 5.21
N LYS A 116 13.64 12.31 5.78
CA LYS A 116 14.78 13.01 6.39
C LYS A 116 15.42 12.20 7.52
N VAL A 117 14.61 11.67 8.44
CA VAL A 117 15.10 10.89 9.56
C VAL A 117 15.82 9.62 9.10
N LEU A 118 15.20 8.87 8.19
CA LEU A 118 15.78 7.62 7.69
C LEU A 118 17.07 7.83 6.90
N LYS A 119 17.21 9.00 6.25
CA LYS A 119 18.41 9.40 5.54
C LYS A 119 19.52 9.85 6.48
N ASP A 120 19.20 10.62 7.53
CA ASP A 120 20.17 11.24 8.43
C ASP A 120 20.61 10.29 9.57
N ARG A 121 19.87 9.20 9.81
CA ARG A 121 20.04 8.30 10.95
C ARG A 121 20.28 6.85 10.48
N ASP A 122 21.54 6.53 10.21
CA ASP A 122 21.92 5.15 9.83
C ASP A 122 21.73 4.14 10.97
N ASP A 123 21.73 4.60 12.20
CA ASP A 123 21.54 3.78 13.39
C ASP A 123 20.08 3.31 13.59
N LEU A 124 19.10 3.90 12.91
CA LEU A 124 17.71 3.47 12.96
C LEU A 124 17.48 2.23 12.06
N SER A 125 16.86 1.22 12.62
CA SER A 125 16.40 0.03 11.88
C SER A 125 15.11 0.30 11.11
N GLY A 126 14.23 1.14 11.64
CA GLY A 126 12.96 1.49 11.00
C GLY A 126 12.17 2.54 11.77
N VAL A 127 11.00 2.87 11.24
CA VAL A 127 10.05 3.84 11.81
C VAL A 127 8.71 3.17 12.03
N VAL A 128 8.08 3.43 13.18
CA VAL A 128 6.67 3.10 13.45
C VAL A 128 5.86 4.38 13.51
N VAL A 129 4.75 4.44 12.81
CA VAL A 129 3.81 5.57 12.83
C VAL A 129 2.50 5.10 13.48
N THR A 130 2.17 5.61 14.67
CA THR A 130 0.85 5.36 15.26
C THR A 130 -0.18 6.29 14.64
N HIS A 131 -1.35 5.76 14.26
CA HIS A 131 -2.33 6.48 13.47
C HIS A 131 -3.77 6.07 13.82
N GLY A 132 -4.72 6.99 13.61
CA GLY A 132 -6.14 6.65 13.71
C GLY A 132 -6.62 5.84 12.50
N THR A 133 -7.50 4.87 12.76
CA THR A 133 -7.83 3.81 11.79
C THR A 133 -8.69 4.27 10.60
N ASP A 134 -9.43 5.38 10.70
CA ASP A 134 -10.39 5.77 9.63
C ASP A 134 -9.72 6.24 8.34
N ARG A 135 -8.51 6.83 8.46
CA ARG A 135 -7.71 7.29 7.32
C ARG A 135 -6.32 6.62 7.27
N LEU A 136 -6.14 5.53 8.02
CA LEU A 136 -4.86 4.83 8.11
C LEU A 136 -4.39 4.33 6.75
N GLU A 137 -5.27 3.68 5.98
CA GLU A 137 -4.93 3.14 4.66
C GLU A 137 -4.52 4.22 3.65
N GLU A 138 -5.14 5.40 3.74
CA GLU A 138 -4.81 6.55 2.89
C GLU A 138 -3.43 7.12 3.24
N THR A 139 -3.18 7.34 4.53
CA THR A 139 -1.88 7.82 5.01
C THR A 139 -0.76 6.81 4.69
N ALA A 140 -1.00 5.53 4.96
CA ALA A 140 -0.04 4.48 4.67
C ALA A 140 0.29 4.40 3.16
N PHE A 141 -0.71 4.52 2.29
CA PHE A 141 -0.49 4.53 0.84
C PHE A 141 0.25 5.78 0.37
N PHE A 142 -0.07 6.96 0.92
CA PHE A 142 0.68 8.18 0.62
C PHE A 142 2.17 8.01 0.98
N LEU A 143 2.46 7.49 2.17
CA LEU A 143 3.84 7.21 2.60
C LEU A 143 4.51 6.15 1.73
N TYR A 144 3.79 5.09 1.33
CA TYR A 144 4.29 4.05 0.42
C TYR A 144 4.80 4.61 -0.90
N LEU A 145 4.11 5.62 -1.43
CA LEU A 145 4.47 6.28 -2.67
C LEU A 145 5.59 7.31 -2.53
N THR A 146 5.79 7.89 -1.33
CA THR A 146 6.59 9.11 -1.17
C THR A 146 7.81 8.95 -0.27
N VAL A 147 7.86 7.96 0.61
CA VAL A 147 9.05 7.70 1.44
C VAL A 147 10.06 6.89 0.64
N ARG A 148 11.15 7.53 0.26
CA ARG A 148 12.21 6.94 -0.57
C ARG A 148 13.32 6.38 0.32
N SER A 149 13.05 5.20 0.87
CA SER A 149 13.97 4.45 1.73
C SER A 149 13.63 2.97 1.70
N ASP A 150 14.65 2.12 1.79
CA ASP A 150 14.47 0.67 1.97
C ASP A 150 14.25 0.27 3.42
N LYS A 151 14.56 1.16 4.38
CA LYS A 151 14.29 0.89 5.79
C LYS A 151 12.77 0.81 6.02
N PRO A 152 12.31 -0.15 6.85
CA PRO A 152 10.90 -0.36 7.08
C PRO A 152 10.21 0.84 7.72
N VAL A 153 9.03 1.17 7.22
CA VAL A 153 8.08 2.11 7.84
C VAL A 153 6.79 1.34 8.09
N VAL A 154 6.36 1.29 9.33
CA VAL A 154 5.20 0.52 9.76
C VAL A 154 4.14 1.46 10.32
N VAL A 155 2.97 1.50 9.69
CA VAL A 155 1.80 2.25 10.19
C VAL A 155 0.93 1.31 11.02
N VAL A 156 0.54 1.75 12.21
CA VAL A 156 -0.21 0.94 13.16
C VAL A 156 -1.31 1.76 13.83
N GLY A 157 -2.40 1.11 14.18
CA GLY A 157 -3.51 1.72 14.89
C GLY A 157 -4.15 0.78 15.90
N ALA A 158 -5.30 1.18 16.42
CA ALA A 158 -6.14 0.33 17.25
C ALA A 158 -7.62 0.58 16.94
N GLN A 159 -8.43 -0.46 17.07
CA GLN A 159 -9.89 -0.34 16.95
C GLN A 159 -10.57 -0.06 18.30
N ARG A 160 -9.89 -0.35 19.41
CA ARG A 160 -10.33 -0.05 20.76
C ARG A 160 -9.42 0.98 21.41
N PRO A 161 -9.97 1.97 22.14
CA PRO A 161 -9.17 2.98 22.81
C PRO A 161 -8.26 2.35 23.88
N ALA A 162 -7.15 3.00 24.21
CA ALA A 162 -6.14 2.50 25.13
C ALA A 162 -6.69 2.13 26.52
N THR A 163 -7.70 2.85 26.98
CA THR A 163 -8.37 2.59 28.28
C THR A 163 -9.60 1.69 28.17
N GLY A 164 -9.88 1.17 26.96
CA GLY A 164 -11.02 0.29 26.71
C GLY A 164 -10.85 -1.11 27.30
N ILE A 165 -11.93 -1.89 27.30
CA ILE A 165 -11.87 -3.31 27.67
C ILE A 165 -11.15 -4.08 26.57
N SER A 166 -10.08 -4.80 26.91
CA SER A 166 -9.23 -5.56 25.98
C SER A 166 -8.77 -4.70 24.79
N PRO A 167 -7.99 -3.63 25.02
CA PRO A 167 -7.50 -2.79 23.94
C PRO A 167 -6.58 -3.60 23.02
N ASP A 168 -6.71 -3.41 21.72
CA ASP A 168 -5.86 -4.06 20.71
C ASP A 168 -4.58 -3.25 20.39
N GLY A 169 -4.52 -2.00 20.88
CA GLY A 169 -3.35 -1.13 20.66
C GLY A 169 -2.03 -1.70 21.14
N PRO A 170 -1.92 -2.24 22.36
CA PRO A 170 -0.67 -2.78 22.91
C PRO A 170 -0.08 -3.91 22.05
N ILE A 171 -0.87 -4.89 21.65
CA ILE A 171 -0.37 -6.01 20.81
C ILE A 171 -0.05 -5.57 19.38
N ASN A 172 -0.86 -4.68 18.79
CA ASN A 172 -0.60 -4.13 17.47
C ASN A 172 0.72 -3.33 17.48
N LEU A 173 0.96 -2.53 18.52
CA LEU A 173 2.19 -1.75 18.67
C LEU A 173 3.41 -2.65 18.84
N LEU A 174 3.32 -3.68 19.68
CA LEU A 174 4.39 -4.65 19.87
C LEU A 174 4.73 -5.34 18.55
N SER A 175 3.72 -5.78 17.80
CA SER A 175 3.87 -6.41 16.49
C SER A 175 4.51 -5.43 15.49
N ALA A 176 4.08 -4.17 15.47
CA ALA A 176 4.63 -3.12 14.58
C ALA A 176 6.11 -2.82 14.88
N VAL A 177 6.50 -2.72 16.15
CA VAL A 177 7.90 -2.49 16.55
C VAL A 177 8.78 -3.68 16.17
N ARG A 178 8.29 -4.92 16.38
CA ARG A 178 9.01 -6.14 15.97
C ARG A 178 9.25 -6.17 14.45
N VAL A 179 8.24 -5.78 13.66
CA VAL A 179 8.37 -5.69 12.19
C VAL A 179 9.34 -4.58 11.79
N ALA A 180 9.25 -3.38 12.39
CA ALA A 180 10.16 -2.27 12.08
C ALA A 180 11.63 -2.55 12.48
N ALA A 181 11.83 -3.45 13.44
CA ALA A 181 13.15 -3.86 13.91
C ALA A 181 13.74 -5.04 13.12
N ASP A 182 12.93 -5.72 12.28
CA ASP A 182 13.33 -6.96 11.60
C ASP A 182 14.03 -6.66 10.26
N ARG A 183 15.14 -7.36 10.02
CA ARG A 183 15.90 -7.24 8.76
C ARG A 183 15.13 -7.74 7.54
N GLN A 184 14.21 -8.69 7.71
CA GLN A 184 13.37 -9.20 6.63
C GLN A 184 12.36 -8.15 6.14
N ALA A 185 12.09 -7.11 6.92
CA ALA A 185 11.21 -6.01 6.55
C ALA A 185 11.85 -5.00 5.59
N VAL A 186 13.19 -5.02 5.45
CA VAL A 186 13.93 -4.12 4.56
C VAL A 186 13.51 -4.37 3.10
N GLY A 187 13.31 -3.30 2.34
CA GLY A 187 12.90 -3.35 0.94
C GLY A 187 11.43 -3.75 0.70
N LYS A 188 10.59 -3.80 1.74
CA LYS A 188 9.16 -4.14 1.59
C LYS A 188 8.24 -2.91 1.56
N GLY A 189 8.83 -1.70 1.52
CA GLY A 189 8.09 -0.45 1.48
C GLY A 189 7.37 -0.14 2.80
N VAL A 190 6.35 0.68 2.73
CA VAL A 190 5.50 0.98 3.88
C VAL A 190 4.49 -0.14 4.09
N MET A 191 4.37 -0.60 5.34
CA MET A 191 3.51 -1.69 5.75
C MET A 191 2.48 -1.20 6.78
N VAL A 192 1.37 -1.89 6.87
CA VAL A 192 0.39 -1.74 7.95
C VAL A 192 0.40 -3.01 8.78
N VAL A 193 0.58 -2.86 10.10
CA VAL A 193 0.55 -4.00 11.02
C VAL A 193 -0.65 -3.85 11.94
N MET A 194 -1.60 -4.74 11.79
CA MET A 194 -2.86 -4.81 12.55
C MET A 194 -3.28 -6.27 12.71
N ASP A 195 -3.77 -6.62 13.88
CA ASP A 195 -4.37 -7.95 14.13
C ASP A 195 -3.43 -9.10 13.71
N ASP A 196 -2.15 -9.02 14.13
CA ASP A 196 -1.06 -9.98 13.83
C ASP A 196 -0.75 -10.17 12.33
N ARG A 197 -1.26 -9.30 11.46
CA ARG A 197 -1.02 -9.32 10.02
C ARG A 197 -0.07 -8.21 9.60
N ILE A 198 0.83 -8.55 8.68
CA ILE A 198 1.70 -7.60 7.99
C ILE A 198 1.10 -7.39 6.60
N LEU A 199 0.58 -6.18 6.36
CA LEU A 199 -0.17 -5.84 5.16
C LEU A 199 0.59 -4.80 4.33
N SER A 200 0.59 -4.95 3.01
CA SER A 200 1.09 -3.91 2.10
C SER A 200 0.22 -2.66 2.20
N ALA A 201 0.86 -1.49 2.37
CA ALA A 201 0.14 -0.23 2.40
C ALA A 201 -0.59 0.08 1.07
N ARG A 202 -0.14 -0.52 -0.04
CA ARG A 202 -0.82 -0.37 -1.32
C ARG A 202 -2.18 -1.07 -1.35
N GLU A 203 -2.28 -2.28 -0.82
CA GLU A 203 -3.47 -3.12 -0.91
C GLU A 203 -4.37 -3.04 0.33
N VAL A 204 -3.84 -2.66 1.49
CA VAL A 204 -4.61 -2.66 2.74
C VAL A 204 -5.89 -1.82 2.65
N ARG A 205 -6.98 -2.34 3.22
CA ARG A 205 -8.29 -1.67 3.33
C ARG A 205 -8.88 -1.86 4.72
N LYS A 206 -9.57 -0.83 5.21
CA LYS A 206 -10.43 -0.94 6.38
C LYS A 206 -11.82 -1.37 5.94
N LEU A 207 -12.18 -2.63 6.18
CA LEU A 207 -13.48 -3.19 5.80
C LEU A 207 -14.59 -2.89 6.81
N TYR A 208 -14.24 -2.82 8.11
CA TYR A 208 -15.18 -2.54 9.20
C TYR A 208 -14.46 -1.99 10.45
N GLN A 209 -15.24 -1.43 11.36
CA GLN A 209 -14.74 -0.73 12.57
C GLN A 209 -14.72 -1.65 13.80
N ARG A 210 -13.97 -2.75 13.72
CA ARG A 210 -13.69 -3.65 14.85
C ARG A 210 -12.36 -4.39 14.60
N THR A 211 -11.83 -5.05 15.63
CA THR A 211 -10.62 -5.90 15.49
C THR A 211 -10.80 -6.90 14.34
N GLY A 212 -9.74 -7.14 13.60
CA GLY A 212 -9.78 -7.90 12.35
C GLY A 212 -10.29 -7.12 11.13
N GLY A 213 -10.61 -5.83 11.28
CA GLY A 213 -11.23 -5.01 10.23
C GLY A 213 -10.31 -4.58 9.10
N PHE A 214 -9.02 -4.78 9.20
CA PHE A 214 -8.07 -4.50 8.14
C PHE A 214 -7.77 -5.76 7.31
N SER A 215 -7.73 -5.62 6.00
CA SER A 215 -7.44 -6.71 5.08
C SER A 215 -6.55 -6.22 3.93
N GLY A 216 -5.61 -7.04 3.51
CA GLY A 216 -4.83 -6.84 2.28
C GLY A 216 -5.52 -7.38 1.03
N GLY A 217 -6.74 -7.95 1.16
CA GLY A 217 -7.33 -8.71 0.07
C GLY A 217 -6.48 -9.94 -0.28
N GLU A 218 -6.54 -10.38 -1.53
CA GLU A 218 -5.80 -11.55 -2.01
C GLU A 218 -4.30 -11.28 -2.21
N MET A 219 -3.92 -10.03 -2.49
CA MET A 219 -2.56 -9.68 -2.95
C MET A 219 -1.74 -8.90 -1.92
N GLY A 220 -2.33 -8.44 -0.83
CA GLY A 220 -1.69 -7.51 0.09
C GLY A 220 -1.23 -8.11 1.41
N MET A 221 -1.38 -9.41 1.63
CA MET A 221 -0.84 -10.09 2.79
C MET A 221 0.65 -10.35 2.59
N LEU A 222 1.51 -9.65 3.33
CA LEU A 222 2.96 -9.84 3.24
C LEU A 222 3.46 -10.89 4.23
N GLY A 223 2.76 -11.09 5.34
CA GLY A 223 3.16 -12.02 6.38
C GLY A 223 2.33 -11.88 7.64
N VAL A 224 2.79 -12.51 8.70
CA VAL A 224 2.16 -12.54 10.03
C VAL A 224 3.18 -12.24 11.11
N VAL A 225 2.71 -11.84 12.29
CA VAL A 225 3.56 -11.70 13.48
C VAL A 225 3.16 -12.75 14.50
N GLY A 226 3.99 -13.77 14.64
CA GLY A 226 3.78 -14.84 15.63
C GLY A 226 4.56 -14.63 16.93
N GLY A 227 4.51 -15.60 17.83
CA GLY A 227 5.26 -15.61 19.09
C GLY A 227 6.77 -15.43 18.89
N ASN A 228 7.33 -16.03 17.85
CA ASN A 228 8.77 -15.97 17.53
C ASN A 228 9.19 -14.71 16.75
N GLY A 229 8.28 -13.90 16.24
CA GLY A 229 8.56 -12.70 15.49
C GLY A 229 7.76 -12.57 14.19
N PRO A 230 8.12 -11.62 13.34
CA PRO A 230 7.59 -11.50 11.99
C PRO A 230 7.97 -12.70 11.13
N ASP A 231 7.02 -13.15 10.32
CA ASP A 231 7.22 -14.18 9.30
C ASP A 231 6.69 -13.65 7.97
N PHE A 232 7.60 -13.36 7.05
CA PHE A 232 7.28 -12.79 5.75
C PHE A 232 7.12 -13.88 4.71
N LEU A 233 5.98 -13.91 4.05
CA LEU A 233 5.62 -14.88 3.02
C LEU A 233 5.71 -14.28 1.61
N PHE A 234 5.50 -12.95 1.49
CA PHE A 234 5.46 -12.24 0.21
C PHE A 234 6.19 -10.89 0.30
N ALA A 235 6.44 -10.30 -0.87
CA ALA A 235 6.96 -8.94 -1.00
C ALA A 235 6.19 -8.19 -2.08
N PRO A 236 6.03 -6.86 -1.95
CA PRO A 236 5.41 -6.04 -2.98
C PRO A 236 6.23 -6.05 -4.27
N VAL A 237 5.55 -6.12 -5.42
CA VAL A 237 6.17 -6.06 -6.76
C VAL A 237 5.99 -4.70 -7.43
N ARG A 238 5.11 -3.84 -6.89
CA ARG A 238 4.90 -2.48 -7.41
C ARG A 238 5.96 -1.53 -6.88
N ARG A 239 6.25 -0.46 -7.61
CA ARG A 239 7.27 0.51 -7.23
C ARG A 239 7.00 1.14 -5.88
N HIS A 240 8.01 1.24 -5.05
CA HIS A 240 7.98 1.84 -3.73
C HIS A 240 9.42 2.13 -3.24
N GLY A 241 9.57 2.67 -2.03
CA GLY A 241 10.88 2.90 -1.45
C GLY A 241 11.79 3.74 -2.36
N GLU A 242 13.02 3.34 -2.54
CA GLU A 242 14.01 4.07 -3.36
C GLU A 242 13.63 4.13 -4.84
N ASP A 243 12.85 3.15 -5.34
CA ASP A 243 12.36 3.11 -6.72
C ASP A 243 11.22 4.09 -6.99
N SER A 244 10.70 4.77 -5.97
CA SER A 244 9.63 5.76 -6.15
C SER A 244 10.10 6.98 -6.91
N GLU A 245 9.29 7.39 -7.90
CA GLU A 245 9.49 8.61 -8.68
C GLU A 245 8.98 9.87 -7.96
N PHE A 246 8.26 9.71 -6.83
CA PHE A 246 7.62 10.82 -6.10
C PHE A 246 8.55 11.40 -5.03
N ASP A 247 9.48 12.25 -5.44
CA ASP A 247 10.34 13.01 -4.53
C ASP A 247 9.62 14.26 -4.00
N MET A 248 9.24 14.22 -2.73
CA MET A 248 8.48 15.30 -2.09
C MET A 248 9.34 16.44 -1.54
N ARG A 249 10.67 16.35 -1.57
CA ARG A 249 11.56 17.35 -0.96
C ARG A 249 11.36 18.77 -1.48
N LYS A 250 11.04 18.89 -2.78
CA LYS A 250 10.82 20.17 -3.47
C LYS A 250 9.35 20.50 -3.73
N VAL A 251 8.44 19.72 -3.17
CA VAL A 251 6.99 19.96 -3.31
C VAL A 251 6.52 20.76 -2.09
N ASP A 252 6.01 21.94 -2.28
CA ASP A 252 5.54 22.81 -1.20
C ASP A 252 4.06 22.57 -0.87
N SER A 253 3.27 22.22 -1.86
CA SER A 253 1.86 21.88 -1.69
C SER A 253 1.40 20.83 -2.68
N LEU A 254 0.35 20.09 -2.32
CA LEU A 254 -0.26 19.09 -3.17
C LEU A 254 -1.43 19.68 -3.96
N PRO A 255 -1.60 19.33 -5.24
CA PRO A 255 -2.70 19.82 -6.05
C PRO A 255 -4.06 19.32 -5.51
N ARG A 256 -5.09 20.12 -5.65
CA ARG A 256 -6.46 19.76 -5.28
C ARG A 256 -6.98 18.68 -6.22
N VAL A 257 -7.29 17.51 -5.68
CA VAL A 257 -7.91 16.38 -6.39
C VAL A 257 -9.16 15.97 -5.62
N GLU A 258 -10.29 15.93 -6.31
CA GLU A 258 -11.56 15.53 -5.74
C GLU A 258 -11.84 14.03 -5.95
N LEU A 259 -12.70 13.47 -5.11
CA LEU A 259 -13.20 12.13 -5.21
C LEU A 259 -14.71 12.16 -5.36
N GLU A 260 -15.22 11.62 -6.46
CA GLU A 260 -16.62 11.60 -6.81
C GLU A 260 -17.12 10.17 -7.00
N TYR A 261 -18.40 9.97 -6.73
CA TYR A 261 -19.08 8.70 -6.96
C TYR A 261 -20.14 8.85 -8.04
N SER A 262 -20.10 7.98 -9.03
CA SER A 262 -21.18 7.85 -10.03
C SER A 262 -22.30 6.98 -9.48
N TYR A 263 -23.55 7.38 -9.72
CA TYR A 263 -24.72 6.69 -9.24
C TYR A 263 -25.90 6.83 -10.23
N PRO A 264 -26.92 5.94 -10.16
CA PRO A 264 -28.09 6.05 -11.03
C PRO A 264 -28.78 7.41 -10.89
N GLY A 265 -29.01 8.10 -12.03
CA GLY A 265 -29.57 9.45 -12.06
C GLY A 265 -28.56 10.56 -11.74
N GLY A 266 -27.28 10.25 -11.56
CA GLY A 266 -26.23 11.24 -11.37
C GLY A 266 -26.14 12.24 -12.53
N THR A 267 -25.92 13.51 -12.22
CA THR A 267 -25.80 14.60 -13.21
C THR A 267 -24.36 15.15 -13.31
N GLY A 268 -23.43 14.50 -12.61
CA GLY A 268 -22.03 14.94 -12.49
C GLY A 268 -21.80 15.98 -11.40
N PRO A 269 -20.52 16.17 -11.02
CA PRO A 269 -20.14 17.04 -9.92
C PRO A 269 -20.26 18.54 -10.28
N ARG A 270 -20.41 19.34 -9.23
CA ARG A 270 -20.23 20.80 -9.28
C ARG A 270 -19.18 21.17 -8.25
N PHE A 271 -18.13 21.83 -8.69
CA PHE A 271 -17.03 22.24 -7.82
C PHE A 271 -17.04 23.74 -7.57
N ASP A 272 -16.71 24.13 -6.35
CA ASP A 272 -16.31 25.51 -6.06
C ASP A 272 -14.85 25.68 -6.47
N GLY A 273 -14.65 26.33 -7.61
CA GLY A 273 -13.37 26.40 -8.30
C GLY A 273 -12.96 25.09 -9.00
N GLN A 274 -12.09 25.21 -9.98
CA GLN A 274 -11.63 24.09 -10.78
C GLN A 274 -10.57 23.25 -10.02
N PRO A 275 -10.79 21.94 -9.77
CA PRO A 275 -9.75 21.08 -9.25
C PRO A 275 -8.70 20.78 -10.34
N ALA A 276 -7.48 20.37 -9.93
CA ALA A 276 -6.45 19.90 -10.84
C ALA A 276 -6.78 18.52 -11.41
N GLY A 277 -7.49 17.71 -10.63
CA GLY A 277 -7.92 16.38 -11.04
C GLY A 277 -9.15 15.89 -10.28
N VAL A 278 -9.77 14.85 -10.84
CA VAL A 278 -10.93 14.16 -10.24
C VAL A 278 -10.74 12.65 -10.38
N ALA A 279 -10.84 11.93 -9.26
CA ALA A 279 -10.99 10.48 -9.25
C ALA A 279 -12.49 10.15 -9.19
N VAL A 280 -12.97 9.38 -10.15
CA VAL A 280 -14.40 9.01 -10.24
C VAL A 280 -14.56 7.54 -9.95
N ALA A 281 -15.16 7.22 -8.81
CA ALA A 281 -15.57 5.87 -8.47
C ALA A 281 -16.85 5.50 -9.24
N SER A 282 -16.76 4.56 -10.17
CA SER A 282 -17.87 4.25 -11.06
C SER A 282 -17.89 2.79 -11.49
N ASN A 283 -19.09 2.21 -11.54
CA ASN A 283 -19.38 0.95 -12.21
C ASN A 283 -20.04 1.19 -13.57
N GLY A 284 -20.08 2.44 -14.03
CA GLY A 284 -20.70 2.95 -15.23
C GLY A 284 -21.23 4.36 -14.99
N MET A 285 -20.93 5.29 -15.88
CA MET A 285 -21.38 6.68 -15.80
C MET A 285 -22.69 6.88 -16.56
N THR A 286 -23.54 7.75 -16.05
CA THR A 286 -24.70 8.25 -16.80
C THR A 286 -24.21 9.10 -17.98
N ARG A 287 -25.11 9.35 -18.94
CA ARG A 287 -24.80 10.26 -20.06
C ARG A 287 -24.47 11.68 -19.56
N ALA A 288 -25.26 12.19 -18.61
CA ALA A 288 -25.05 13.51 -18.04
C ALA A 288 -23.69 13.64 -17.32
N GLU A 289 -23.32 12.64 -16.51
CA GLU A 289 -21.99 12.59 -15.88
C GLU A 289 -20.87 12.57 -16.93
N SER A 290 -21.02 11.74 -17.98
CA SER A 290 -20.03 11.64 -19.06
C SER A 290 -19.82 12.94 -19.80
N GLU A 291 -20.89 13.72 -20.01
CA GLU A 291 -20.84 15.06 -20.61
C GLU A 291 -20.07 16.04 -19.71
N VAL A 292 -20.33 16.05 -18.39
CA VAL A 292 -19.63 16.90 -17.41
C VAL A 292 -18.15 16.54 -17.35
N TYR A 293 -17.78 15.26 -17.22
CA TYR A 293 -16.38 14.85 -17.19
C TYR A 293 -15.66 15.11 -18.52
N THR A 294 -16.37 15.07 -19.64
CA THR A 294 -15.81 15.46 -20.94
C THR A 294 -15.51 16.97 -21.00
N ALA A 295 -16.40 17.79 -20.45
CA ALA A 295 -16.17 19.24 -20.36
C ALA A 295 -14.98 19.55 -19.43
N LEU A 296 -14.89 18.90 -18.27
CA LEU A 296 -13.77 19.06 -17.33
C LEU A 296 -12.43 18.70 -17.99
N ARG A 297 -12.35 17.60 -18.74
CA ARG A 297 -11.13 17.19 -19.46
C ARG A 297 -10.72 18.20 -20.53
N ARG A 298 -11.68 18.79 -21.25
CA ARG A 298 -11.43 19.87 -22.20
C ARG A 298 -10.91 21.14 -21.52
N ALA A 299 -11.34 21.37 -20.27
CA ALA A 299 -10.85 22.48 -19.45
C ALA A 299 -9.50 22.17 -18.77
N GLY A 300 -8.86 21.02 -19.07
CA GLY A 300 -7.53 20.67 -18.55
C GLY A 300 -7.54 19.91 -17.23
N VAL A 301 -8.72 19.54 -16.70
CA VAL A 301 -8.81 18.70 -15.49
C VAL A 301 -8.49 17.24 -15.85
N VAL A 302 -7.58 16.61 -15.14
CA VAL A 302 -7.30 15.18 -15.33
C VAL A 302 -8.35 14.35 -14.63
N VAL A 303 -9.02 13.47 -15.38
CA VAL A 303 -10.06 12.59 -14.85
C VAL A 303 -9.55 11.15 -14.84
N VAL A 304 -9.57 10.53 -13.64
CA VAL A 304 -9.25 9.12 -13.43
C VAL A 304 -10.51 8.36 -13.10
N THR A 305 -10.81 7.30 -13.82
CA THR A 305 -11.88 6.37 -13.48
C THR A 305 -11.33 5.23 -12.64
N VAL A 306 -12.05 4.88 -11.59
CA VAL A 306 -11.73 3.76 -10.71
C VAL A 306 -13.01 2.95 -10.45
N PHE A 307 -12.90 1.64 -10.39
CA PHE A 307 -14.03 0.79 -10.05
C PHE A 307 -14.48 1.08 -8.61
N ALA A 308 -15.79 1.25 -8.40
CA ALA A 308 -16.30 1.76 -7.12
C ALA A 308 -15.90 0.89 -5.92
N TYR A 309 -15.71 -0.41 -6.13
CA TYR A 309 -15.27 -1.36 -5.09
C TYR A 309 -13.76 -1.58 -5.06
N GLY A 310 -13.00 -0.86 -5.91
CA GLY A 310 -11.54 -0.86 -5.88
C GLY A 310 -10.86 -2.16 -6.33
N ASP A 311 -11.57 -3.01 -7.06
CA ASP A 311 -11.00 -4.21 -7.67
C ASP A 311 -11.49 -4.29 -9.12
N ASN A 312 -10.67 -3.82 -10.03
CA ASN A 312 -10.98 -3.81 -11.46
C ASN A 312 -10.02 -4.73 -12.20
N MET A 313 -10.53 -5.86 -12.63
CA MET A 313 -9.84 -6.80 -13.52
C MET A 313 -9.67 -6.24 -14.95
N SER A 314 -10.35 -5.13 -15.29
CA SER A 314 -10.14 -4.46 -16.57
C SER A 314 -8.75 -3.87 -16.61
N ALA A 315 -7.85 -4.50 -17.35
CA ALA A 315 -6.52 -3.99 -17.56
C ALA A 315 -6.60 -2.56 -18.13
N ALA A 316 -6.03 -1.60 -17.41
CA ALA A 316 -5.75 -0.30 -18.00
C ALA A 316 -4.87 -0.55 -19.21
N ARG A 317 -5.25 0.01 -20.33
CA ARG A 317 -4.50 -0.17 -21.57
C ARG A 317 -3.15 0.54 -21.41
N ASP A 318 -2.07 -0.19 -21.62
CA ASP A 318 -0.75 0.40 -21.72
C ASP A 318 -0.77 1.38 -22.91
N PRO A 319 -0.50 2.67 -22.70
CA PRO A 319 -0.46 3.63 -23.79
C PRO A 319 0.64 3.34 -24.81
N ASP A 320 1.66 2.57 -24.42
CA ASP A 320 2.79 2.18 -25.26
C ASP A 320 2.59 0.81 -25.93
N ALA A 321 1.51 0.08 -25.55
CA ALA A 321 1.20 -1.19 -26.18
C ALA A 321 0.77 -1.01 -27.66
N PRO A 322 1.19 -1.91 -28.57
CA PRO A 322 0.73 -1.90 -29.96
C PRO A 322 -0.79 -1.82 -30.02
N ARG A 323 -1.33 -0.89 -30.79
CA ARG A 323 -2.78 -0.84 -31.00
C ARG A 323 -3.18 -2.13 -31.73
N ALA A 324 -3.99 -2.95 -31.05
CA ALA A 324 -4.70 -4.02 -31.77
C ALA A 324 -5.48 -3.36 -32.93
N GLU A 325 -5.29 -3.88 -34.12
CA GLU A 325 -6.06 -3.41 -35.28
C GLU A 325 -7.56 -3.42 -34.93
N PRO A 326 -8.31 -2.38 -35.33
CA PRO A 326 -9.74 -2.37 -35.11
C PRO A 326 -10.33 -3.63 -35.76
N ARG A 327 -10.89 -4.52 -34.94
CA ARG A 327 -11.61 -5.66 -35.45
C ARG A 327 -12.68 -5.08 -36.37
N ALA A 328 -12.57 -5.34 -37.69
CA ALA A 328 -13.51 -4.84 -38.65
C ALA A 328 -14.93 -5.23 -38.19
N THR A 329 -15.68 -4.25 -37.72
CA THR A 329 -17.11 -4.43 -37.46
C THR A 329 -17.71 -4.71 -38.83
N PRO A 330 -18.44 -5.83 -39.03
CA PRO A 330 -19.09 -6.06 -40.32
C PRO A 330 -20.00 -4.85 -40.59
N ALA A 331 -19.78 -4.24 -41.73
CA ALA A 331 -20.56 -3.10 -42.20
C ALA A 331 -22.05 -3.48 -42.14
N ARG A 332 -22.82 -2.80 -41.28
CA ARG A 332 -24.27 -2.84 -41.38
C ARG A 332 -24.60 -2.22 -42.74
N THR A 333 -24.98 -3.07 -43.67
CA THR A 333 -25.56 -2.65 -44.92
C THR A 333 -27.02 -2.17 -44.67
N ASP A 334 -27.15 -0.97 -44.15
CA ASP A 334 -28.38 -0.22 -44.23
C ASP A 334 -28.22 0.81 -45.37
N SER A 335 -28.71 0.38 -46.53
CA SER A 335 -28.88 1.21 -47.69
C SER A 335 -30.08 2.14 -47.53
N THR A 336 -29.87 3.31 -46.97
CA THR A 336 -30.66 4.50 -47.29
C THR A 336 -29.72 5.70 -47.21
N ALA A 337 -29.05 5.97 -48.30
CA ALA A 337 -28.35 7.21 -48.53
C ALA A 337 -29.40 8.31 -48.72
N ALA A 338 -29.64 9.09 -47.67
CA ALA A 338 -30.23 10.40 -47.79
C ALA A 338 -29.13 11.42 -48.03
N ALA A 339 -29.23 12.06 -49.16
CA ALA A 339 -28.30 13.09 -49.65
C ALA A 339 -28.29 14.32 -48.70
N GLY A 340 -27.12 14.76 -48.38
CA GLY A 340 -26.66 16.14 -48.27
C GLY A 340 -27.38 17.10 -47.33
N ASP A 341 -26.88 17.23 -46.12
CA ASP A 341 -26.86 18.55 -45.48
C ASP A 341 -25.41 18.91 -45.09
N SER A 342 -24.83 19.87 -45.83
CA SER A 342 -23.46 20.31 -45.69
C SER A 342 -23.34 21.46 -44.66
N THR A 343 -24.04 21.39 -43.56
CA THR A 343 -23.77 22.24 -42.38
C THR A 343 -22.91 21.41 -41.38
N ARG A 344 -21.62 21.28 -41.70
CA ARG A 344 -20.65 20.79 -40.73
C ARG A 344 -20.56 21.79 -39.59
N THR A 345 -21.31 21.57 -38.52
CA THR A 345 -21.02 22.19 -37.23
C THR A 345 -19.57 21.95 -36.90
N PRO A 346 -18.78 22.95 -36.50
CA PRO A 346 -17.38 22.74 -36.13
C PRO A 346 -17.32 21.69 -35.02
N THR A 347 -16.81 20.49 -35.34
CA THR A 347 -16.62 19.45 -34.34
C THR A 347 -15.51 19.89 -33.42
N LEU A 348 -15.83 20.12 -32.15
CA LEU A 348 -14.82 20.38 -31.14
C LEU A 348 -13.76 19.25 -31.16
N PRO A 349 -12.47 19.57 -30.94
CA PRO A 349 -11.45 18.57 -30.86
C PRO A 349 -11.80 17.52 -29.80
N PRO A 350 -11.38 16.26 -29.99
CA PRO A 350 -11.63 15.21 -29.00
C PRO A 350 -11.06 15.59 -27.64
N ALA A 351 -11.81 15.31 -26.58
CA ALA A 351 -11.32 15.57 -25.22
C ALA A 351 -10.12 14.65 -24.91
N PRO A 352 -9.15 15.09 -24.08
CA PRO A 352 -8.05 14.21 -23.64
C PRO A 352 -8.57 12.91 -23.06
N PRO A 353 -7.83 11.78 -23.12
CA PRO A 353 -8.28 10.49 -22.62
C PRO A 353 -8.53 10.54 -21.11
N MET A 354 -9.44 9.69 -20.61
CA MET A 354 -9.53 9.38 -19.20
C MET A 354 -8.40 8.42 -18.82
N VAL A 355 -7.90 8.61 -17.61
CA VAL A 355 -6.97 7.67 -16.97
C VAL A 355 -7.78 6.58 -16.27
N THR A 356 -7.30 5.35 -16.28
CA THR A 356 -7.96 4.22 -15.60
C THR A 356 -7.08 3.74 -14.46
N ALA A 357 -7.63 3.73 -13.25
CA ALA A 357 -6.97 3.14 -12.10
C ALA A 357 -7.20 1.62 -12.06
N GLN A 358 -6.12 0.86 -11.80
CA GLN A 358 -6.16 -0.58 -11.63
C GLN A 358 -6.04 -0.94 -10.14
N HIS A 359 -6.85 -1.86 -9.65
CA HIS A 359 -6.72 -2.48 -8.33
C HIS A 359 -6.52 -1.49 -7.15
N LEU A 360 -6.78 -0.20 -7.35
CA LEU A 360 -6.75 0.81 -6.30
C LEU A 360 -8.16 1.10 -5.79
N THR A 361 -8.28 1.38 -4.49
CA THR A 361 -9.52 1.96 -3.98
C THR A 361 -9.70 3.40 -4.52
N PRO A 362 -10.92 3.93 -4.55
CA PRO A 362 -11.16 5.30 -5.00
C PRO A 362 -10.30 6.34 -4.26
N ALA A 363 -10.17 6.21 -2.95
CA ALA A 363 -9.32 7.08 -2.14
C ALA A 363 -7.83 7.00 -2.53
N LYS A 364 -7.32 5.79 -2.78
CA LYS A 364 -5.93 5.59 -3.23
C LYS A 364 -5.70 6.07 -4.65
N ALA A 365 -6.66 5.89 -5.56
CA ALA A 365 -6.58 6.45 -6.91
C ALA A 365 -6.51 7.98 -6.87
N ARG A 366 -7.27 8.64 -5.99
CA ARG A 366 -7.18 10.07 -5.72
C ARG A 366 -5.78 10.48 -5.26
N ILE A 367 -5.18 9.73 -4.34
CA ILE A 367 -3.83 10.02 -3.83
C ILE A 367 -2.77 9.88 -4.93
N LEU A 368 -2.81 8.80 -5.71
CA LEU A 368 -1.86 8.61 -6.80
C LEU A 368 -2.01 9.70 -7.88
N LEU A 369 -3.23 10.10 -8.22
CA LEU A 369 -3.48 11.23 -9.12
C LEU A 369 -2.90 12.53 -8.57
N MET A 370 -3.12 12.81 -7.28
CA MET A 370 -2.58 13.99 -6.60
C MET A 370 -1.05 14.05 -6.72
N LEU A 371 -0.36 12.93 -6.52
CA LEU A 371 1.10 12.86 -6.66
C LEU A 371 1.55 12.95 -8.11
N ALA A 372 0.88 12.26 -9.04
CA ALA A 372 1.20 12.33 -10.47
C ALA A 372 1.08 13.76 -11.01
N LEU A 373 0.09 14.53 -10.57
CA LEU A 373 -0.11 15.93 -10.93
C LEU A 373 0.98 16.87 -10.39
N THR A 374 1.81 16.45 -9.44
CA THR A 374 3.03 17.21 -9.07
C THR A 374 4.14 17.07 -10.12
N ARG A 375 4.00 16.14 -11.07
CA ARG A 375 5.01 15.81 -12.10
C ARG A 375 4.58 16.23 -13.50
N THR A 376 3.31 15.99 -13.84
CA THR A 376 2.76 16.22 -15.18
C THR A 376 1.25 16.36 -15.12
N ASN A 377 0.68 17.08 -16.09
CA ASN A 377 -0.76 17.11 -16.34
C ASN A 377 -1.17 16.33 -17.59
N ASN A 378 -0.21 15.64 -18.23
CA ASN A 378 -0.47 14.81 -19.40
C ASN A 378 -1.14 13.48 -18.98
N PRO A 379 -2.38 13.20 -19.39
CA PRO A 379 -3.09 12.00 -18.97
C PRO A 379 -2.44 10.70 -19.45
N VAL A 380 -1.69 10.71 -20.55
CA VAL A 380 -0.95 9.54 -21.05
C VAL A 380 0.22 9.21 -20.12
N GLU A 381 0.97 10.22 -19.67
CA GLU A 381 2.05 10.03 -18.69
C GLU A 381 1.47 9.62 -17.32
N ILE A 382 0.36 10.23 -16.92
CA ILE A 382 -0.34 9.85 -15.68
C ILE A 382 -0.81 8.39 -15.74
N GLN A 383 -1.30 7.91 -16.89
CA GLN A 383 -1.66 6.49 -17.05
C GLN A 383 -0.47 5.56 -16.78
N ARG A 384 0.76 5.94 -17.16
CA ARG A 384 1.96 5.15 -16.84
C ARG A 384 2.23 5.05 -15.35
N TYR A 385 1.96 6.11 -14.55
CA TYR A 385 2.05 6.02 -13.09
C TYR A 385 1.05 4.99 -12.56
N PHE A 386 -0.19 5.00 -13.01
CA PHE A 386 -1.21 4.02 -12.60
C PHE A 386 -0.89 2.57 -12.99
N LEU A 387 -0.04 2.36 -13.98
CA LEU A 387 0.44 1.03 -14.36
C LEU A 387 1.62 0.54 -13.51
N ARG A 388 2.43 1.45 -12.97
CA ARG A 388 3.67 1.14 -12.24
C ARG A 388 3.48 1.01 -10.73
N TYR A 389 2.53 1.77 -10.17
CA TYR A 389 2.28 1.89 -8.73
C TYR A 389 1.04 1.17 -8.23
#